data_0762a2f8f2fb1a1183580f5d33fe1aaf
#
_entry.id   0762a2f8f2fb1a1183580f5d33fe1aaf
#
_cell.length_a   1.000
_cell.length_b   1.000
_cell.length_c   1.000
_cell.angle_alpha   90.00
_cell.angle_beta   90.00
_cell.angle_gamma   90.00
#
_symmetry.space_group_name_H-M   'P 1'
#
loop_
_entity.id
_entity.type
_entity.pdbx_description
1 polymer ?
#
loop_
_entity_poly.entity_id
_entity_poly.type
_entity_poly.pdbx_seq_one_letter_code
_entity_poly.pdbx_strand_id
1 'polypeptide(L)'
;MDKLKRYRTEILAGLTVAMTMIPESLSFAIVAGLPPLTGLYGAFIMGIITAILGGRPGMISGGAGATVIVMIALIAGHGIEYFFAAVVLAGLLQIIVGVLKLGKFVRLVPQSVMYGFLNGLAVVIFMSQIEQFKTNSGVQGTWLQGESLYILMALVLLTLLLIYFIPKISKGLPTTLIAIAIIFGIVHGFGIDTKTVQDIANISGSFPPFHIPQIPFTFETLEIIFPYAAIMAGVGLLESLLTLTLVDEVTETRGNANKESMAQGIANITNGFFTGMGGCAMIAQTFVNLNAGARHRISAVVSALAILFIILVAAPVIEMIPMAALVGVMMMVAITTFSWGIFKKVTKMPVSDILVTIIVAGITIIFHNLAVAVLVGIIISALVFAWESAKRIRARKYIDEQGVKHYEIYGPLFFGSIAYFNDKFDIANDPNTVIISFKESRISDMSGIEAVDVLTKKYAERGKKVILTHLSEDSRQLLENAAAVIQVNIHEDPSYKIPSDLL
;
A
#
# COMPACT_ATOMS: atom_id res chain seq x y z
N MET A 1 -16.09 17.73 -32.63
CA MET A 1 -15.75 18.65 -31.53
C MET A 1 -15.33 17.91 -30.25
N ASP A 2 -15.97 16.83 -29.86
CA ASP A 2 -15.67 16.15 -28.58
C ASP A 2 -14.30 15.48 -28.50
N LYS A 3 -13.80 14.87 -29.58
CA LYS A 3 -12.47 14.24 -29.58
C LYS A 3 -11.34 15.25 -29.33
N LEU A 4 -11.39 16.43 -29.99
CA LEU A 4 -10.36 17.46 -29.83
C LEU A 4 -10.35 18.05 -28.42
N LYS A 5 -11.53 18.29 -27.84
CA LYS A 5 -11.67 18.75 -26.44
C LYS A 5 -11.10 17.71 -25.48
N ARG A 6 -11.35 16.43 -25.72
CA ARG A 6 -10.82 15.32 -24.93
C ARG A 6 -9.29 15.26 -24.97
N TYR A 7 -8.67 15.29 -26.16
CA TYR A 7 -7.21 15.31 -26.29
C TYR A 7 -6.58 16.50 -25.57
N ARG A 8 -7.18 17.68 -25.72
CA ARG A 8 -6.72 18.90 -24.99
C ARG A 8 -6.75 18.69 -23.48
N THR A 9 -7.82 18.12 -22.93
CA THR A 9 -7.93 17.82 -21.49
C THR A 9 -6.85 16.84 -21.03
N GLU A 10 -6.64 15.75 -21.77
CA GLU A 10 -5.61 14.75 -21.45
C GLU A 10 -4.20 15.36 -21.47
N ILE A 11 -3.88 16.19 -22.48
CA ILE A 11 -2.58 16.84 -22.60
C ILE A 11 -2.35 17.82 -21.44
N LEU A 12 -3.33 18.68 -21.14
CA LEU A 12 -3.20 19.64 -20.05
C LEU A 12 -3.08 18.96 -18.68
N ALA A 13 -3.85 17.89 -18.46
CA ALA A 13 -3.76 17.10 -17.24
C ALA A 13 -2.36 16.46 -17.11
N GLY A 14 -1.84 15.85 -18.18
CA GLY A 14 -0.51 15.25 -18.18
C GLY A 14 0.61 16.26 -17.90
N LEU A 15 0.55 17.45 -18.48
CA LEU A 15 1.49 18.54 -18.19
C LEU A 15 1.40 18.98 -16.73
N THR A 16 0.19 19.14 -16.18
CA THR A 16 -0.02 19.50 -14.78
C THR A 16 0.59 18.45 -13.84
N VAL A 17 0.39 17.17 -14.15
CA VAL A 17 0.98 16.05 -13.39
C VAL A 17 2.50 16.09 -13.45
N ALA A 18 3.11 16.27 -14.64
CA ALA A 18 4.56 16.35 -14.77
C ALA A 18 5.15 17.44 -13.87
N MET A 19 4.51 18.61 -13.85
CA MET A 19 4.94 19.75 -13.04
C MET A 19 4.86 19.49 -11.53
N THR A 20 3.94 18.66 -11.08
CA THR A 20 3.87 18.26 -9.65
C THR A 20 4.85 17.14 -9.30
N MET A 21 5.14 16.25 -10.25
CA MET A 21 6.03 15.11 -10.02
C MET A 21 7.51 15.48 -9.93
N ILE A 22 7.96 16.52 -10.67
CA ILE A 22 9.37 16.89 -10.74
C ILE A 22 9.96 17.21 -9.36
N PRO A 23 9.40 18.19 -8.59
CA PRO A 23 9.93 18.52 -7.29
C PRO A 23 9.91 17.34 -6.32
N GLU A 24 8.87 16.54 -6.40
CA GLU A 24 8.67 15.39 -5.51
C GLU A 24 9.68 14.29 -5.80
N SER A 25 9.90 13.94 -7.08
CA SER A 25 10.87 12.93 -7.49
C SER A 25 12.31 13.35 -7.19
N LEU A 26 12.64 14.64 -7.38
CA LEU A 26 13.94 15.19 -6.99
C LEU A 26 14.16 15.06 -5.48
N SER A 27 13.18 15.49 -4.70
CA SER A 27 13.27 15.46 -3.24
C SER A 27 13.40 14.05 -2.68
N PHE A 28 12.67 13.08 -3.21
CA PHE A 28 12.78 11.68 -2.79
C PHE A 28 14.15 11.10 -3.11
N ALA A 29 14.71 11.40 -4.28
CA ALA A 29 16.06 10.96 -4.63
C ALA A 29 17.09 11.54 -3.65
N ILE A 30 17.03 12.84 -3.36
CA ILE A 30 17.93 13.53 -2.43
C ILE A 30 17.84 12.94 -1.02
N VAL A 31 16.61 12.74 -0.52
CA VAL A 31 16.38 12.13 0.81
C VAL A 31 16.94 10.72 0.90
N ALA A 32 16.88 9.96 -0.20
CA ALA A 32 17.44 8.62 -0.27
C ALA A 32 18.97 8.58 -0.44
N GLY A 33 19.64 9.73 -0.56
CA GLY A 33 21.09 9.79 -0.84
C GLY A 33 21.44 9.45 -2.28
N LEU A 34 20.47 9.52 -3.19
CA LEU A 34 20.65 9.28 -4.63
C LEU A 34 20.91 10.59 -5.38
N PRO A 35 21.60 10.54 -6.54
CA PRO A 35 21.65 11.69 -7.44
C PRO A 35 20.25 12.16 -7.81
N PRO A 36 19.96 13.47 -7.83
CA PRO A 36 18.61 14.01 -8.08
C PRO A 36 18.00 13.52 -9.40
N LEU A 37 18.80 13.38 -10.45
CA LEU A 37 18.34 12.86 -11.75
C LEU A 37 17.78 11.43 -11.68
N THR A 38 18.29 10.60 -10.77
CA THR A 38 17.78 9.24 -10.55
C THR A 38 16.27 9.25 -10.23
N GLY A 39 15.82 10.28 -9.52
CA GLY A 39 14.39 10.49 -9.25
C GLY A 39 13.58 10.82 -10.50
N LEU A 40 14.08 11.72 -11.33
CA LEU A 40 13.43 12.09 -12.58
C LEU A 40 13.44 10.96 -13.61
N TYR A 41 14.53 10.20 -13.70
CA TYR A 41 14.60 8.98 -14.52
C TYR A 41 13.55 7.96 -14.05
N GLY A 42 13.44 7.79 -12.73
CA GLY A 42 12.42 6.96 -12.12
C GLY A 42 11.01 7.38 -12.54
N ALA A 43 10.70 8.66 -12.46
CA ALA A 43 9.40 9.21 -12.83
C ALA A 43 9.09 9.04 -14.33
N PHE A 44 10.08 9.28 -15.20
CA PHE A 44 9.92 9.09 -16.64
C PHE A 44 9.67 7.63 -16.99
N ILE A 45 10.54 6.71 -16.53
CA ILE A 45 10.49 5.29 -16.89
C ILE A 45 9.22 4.63 -16.31
N MET A 46 8.91 4.88 -15.04
CA MET A 46 7.67 4.40 -14.44
C MET A 46 6.46 4.92 -15.20
N GLY A 47 6.43 6.24 -15.46
CA GLY A 47 5.32 6.89 -16.14
C GLY A 47 5.06 6.31 -17.54
N ILE A 48 6.09 6.19 -18.37
CA ILE A 48 5.91 5.75 -19.77
C ILE A 48 5.54 4.27 -19.86
N ILE A 49 6.22 3.39 -19.09
CA ILE A 49 5.99 1.94 -19.16
C ILE A 49 4.60 1.60 -18.60
N THR A 50 4.22 2.15 -17.46
CA THR A 50 2.89 1.88 -16.88
C THR A 50 1.76 2.53 -17.65
N ALA A 51 1.99 3.69 -18.30
CA ALA A 51 1.01 4.28 -19.19
C ALA A 51 0.68 3.34 -20.37
N ILE A 52 1.68 2.64 -20.92
CA ILE A 52 1.51 1.74 -22.07
C ILE A 52 1.02 0.37 -21.63
N LEU A 53 1.69 -0.27 -20.68
CA LEU A 53 1.47 -1.65 -20.27
C LEU A 53 0.50 -1.81 -19.09
N GLY A 54 0.28 -0.78 -18.29
CA GLY A 54 -0.49 -0.84 -17.06
C GLY A 54 -1.92 -1.34 -17.20
N GLY A 55 -2.47 -1.83 -16.13
CA GLY A 55 -3.82 -2.39 -16.04
C GLY A 55 -4.92 -1.33 -15.86
N ARG A 56 -4.55 -0.06 -15.61
CA ARG A 56 -5.51 1.00 -15.27
C ARG A 56 -5.24 2.32 -16.00
N PRO A 57 -6.06 2.70 -17.00
CA PRO A 57 -5.99 4.02 -17.61
C PRO A 57 -6.31 5.15 -16.61
N GLY A 58 -5.67 6.31 -16.76
CA GLY A 58 -5.86 7.46 -15.89
C GLY A 58 -5.04 7.44 -14.60
N MET A 59 -4.41 6.32 -14.27
CA MET A 59 -3.48 6.19 -13.14
C MET A 59 -2.10 6.72 -13.51
N ILE A 60 -1.43 7.33 -12.55
CA ILE A 60 -0.09 7.90 -12.70
C ILE A 60 0.88 7.11 -11.83
N SER A 61 1.99 6.69 -12.42
CA SER A 61 3.11 6.07 -11.71
C SER A 61 4.36 6.93 -11.85
N GLY A 62 5.22 6.90 -10.85
CA GLY A 62 6.46 7.66 -10.82
C GLY A 62 7.41 7.17 -9.75
N GLY A 63 8.51 7.87 -9.55
CA GLY A 63 9.42 7.64 -8.46
C GLY A 63 8.75 7.98 -7.13
N ALA A 64 8.49 6.97 -6.31
CA ALA A 64 7.69 7.12 -5.11
C ALA A 64 8.52 7.05 -3.83
N GLY A 65 8.25 7.95 -2.88
CA GLY A 65 8.92 7.98 -1.60
C GLY A 65 8.75 6.70 -0.79
N ALA A 66 7.56 6.11 -0.83
CA ALA A 66 7.27 4.88 -0.11
C ALA A 66 8.18 3.70 -0.50
N THR A 67 8.58 3.60 -1.77
CA THR A 67 9.47 2.55 -2.26
C THR A 67 10.94 2.86 -2.01
N VAL A 68 11.34 4.13 -2.12
CA VAL A 68 12.73 4.56 -2.03
C VAL A 68 13.22 4.68 -0.58
N ILE A 69 12.40 5.16 0.34
CA ILE A 69 12.74 5.29 1.76
C ILE A 69 13.17 3.95 2.36
N VAL A 70 12.55 2.86 1.92
CA VAL A 70 12.93 1.49 2.35
C VAL A 70 14.38 1.15 1.97
N MET A 71 14.90 1.74 0.90
CA MET A 71 16.21 1.45 0.35
C MET A 71 17.35 2.29 0.96
N ILE A 72 17.04 3.29 1.79
CA ILE A 72 18.05 4.20 2.38
C ILE A 72 19.14 3.42 3.13
N ALA A 73 18.74 2.44 3.94
CA ALA A 73 19.69 1.62 4.69
C ALA A 73 20.59 0.76 3.80
N LEU A 74 20.05 0.23 2.68
CA LEU A 74 20.83 -0.51 1.69
C LEU A 74 21.86 0.40 1.00
N ILE A 75 21.44 1.60 0.59
CA ILE A 75 22.32 2.59 -0.05
C ILE A 75 23.44 3.00 0.91
N ALA A 76 23.13 3.28 2.16
CA ALA A 76 24.11 3.69 3.17
C ALA A 76 25.10 2.57 3.53
N GLY A 77 24.67 1.31 3.55
CA GLY A 77 25.51 0.17 3.94
C GLY A 77 26.29 -0.46 2.78
N HIS A 78 25.73 -0.51 1.59
CA HIS A 78 26.30 -1.26 0.45
C HIS A 78 26.44 -0.44 -0.83
N GLY A 79 25.92 0.79 -0.86
CA GLY A 79 26.07 1.70 -1.99
C GLY A 79 24.98 1.57 -3.06
N ILE A 80 25.09 2.43 -4.08
CA ILE A 80 24.07 2.64 -5.11
C ILE A 80 23.91 1.44 -6.08
N GLU A 81 24.99 0.66 -6.27
CA GLU A 81 24.96 -0.50 -7.17
C GLU A 81 24.04 -1.61 -6.62
N TYR A 82 24.11 -1.86 -5.30
CA TYR A 82 23.21 -2.78 -4.61
C TYR A 82 21.77 -2.30 -4.65
N PHE A 83 21.55 -0.98 -4.59
CA PHE A 83 20.24 -0.38 -4.74
C PHE A 83 19.64 -0.68 -6.13
N PHE A 84 20.37 -0.42 -7.22
CA PHE A 84 19.85 -0.71 -8.57
C PHE A 84 19.54 -2.20 -8.76
N ALA A 85 20.41 -3.08 -8.26
CA ALA A 85 20.14 -4.51 -8.29
C ALA A 85 18.90 -4.91 -7.49
N ALA A 86 18.70 -4.30 -6.32
CA ALA A 86 17.49 -4.52 -5.53
C ALA A 86 16.23 -4.02 -6.24
N VAL A 87 16.28 -2.91 -6.98
CA VAL A 87 15.18 -2.40 -7.80
C VAL A 87 14.84 -3.40 -8.93
N VAL A 88 15.85 -3.97 -9.61
CA VAL A 88 15.63 -5.03 -10.61
C VAL A 88 14.94 -6.24 -9.98
N LEU A 89 15.43 -6.71 -8.85
CA LEU A 89 14.88 -7.86 -8.15
C LEU A 89 13.45 -7.58 -7.66
N ALA A 90 13.17 -6.38 -7.15
CA ALA A 90 11.83 -5.95 -6.76
C ALA A 90 10.86 -6.00 -7.95
N GLY A 91 11.29 -5.51 -9.12
CA GLY A 91 10.51 -5.59 -10.34
C GLY A 91 10.21 -7.03 -10.77
N LEU A 92 11.18 -7.94 -10.64
CA LEU A 92 10.98 -9.37 -10.91
C LEU A 92 9.94 -9.97 -9.97
N LEU A 93 10.00 -9.68 -8.68
CA LEU A 93 9.03 -10.14 -7.69
C LEU A 93 7.61 -9.62 -8.02
N GLN A 94 7.49 -8.36 -8.46
CA GLN A 94 6.21 -7.77 -8.87
C GLN A 94 5.62 -8.46 -10.11
N ILE A 95 6.46 -8.85 -11.08
CA ILE A 95 6.02 -9.65 -12.24
C ILE A 95 5.51 -11.02 -11.78
N ILE A 96 6.23 -11.70 -10.89
CA ILE A 96 5.82 -13.00 -10.35
C ILE A 96 4.45 -12.88 -9.67
N VAL A 97 4.22 -11.85 -8.85
CA VAL A 97 2.92 -11.59 -8.22
C VAL A 97 1.81 -11.40 -9.26
N GLY A 98 2.10 -10.67 -10.34
CA GLY A 98 1.15 -10.45 -11.44
C GLY A 98 0.81 -11.73 -12.20
N VAL A 99 1.84 -12.54 -12.55
CA VAL A 99 1.69 -13.82 -13.28
C VAL A 99 0.93 -14.85 -12.43
N LEU A 100 1.26 -14.96 -11.14
CA LEU A 100 0.58 -15.85 -10.21
C LEU A 100 -0.82 -15.35 -9.80
N LYS A 101 -1.27 -14.21 -10.34
CA LYS A 101 -2.59 -13.60 -10.06
C LYS A 101 -2.82 -13.31 -8.57
N LEU A 102 -1.75 -12.96 -7.85
CA LEU A 102 -1.80 -12.65 -6.41
C LEU A 102 -2.26 -11.22 -6.11
N GLY A 103 -2.47 -10.36 -7.11
CA GLY A 103 -2.96 -8.99 -6.93
C GLY A 103 -4.28 -8.88 -6.15
N LYS A 104 -5.08 -9.95 -6.10
CA LYS A 104 -6.31 -10.02 -5.30
C LYS A 104 -6.06 -9.94 -3.78
N PHE A 105 -4.87 -10.32 -3.30
CA PHE A 105 -4.55 -10.34 -1.87
C PHE A 105 -4.38 -8.94 -1.26
N VAL A 106 -4.25 -7.89 -2.07
CA VAL A 106 -4.28 -6.51 -1.57
C VAL A 106 -5.57 -6.19 -0.78
N ARG A 107 -6.67 -6.87 -1.13
CA ARG A 107 -7.95 -6.74 -0.43
C ARG A 107 -7.93 -7.24 1.02
N LEU A 108 -6.90 -7.99 1.40
CA LEU A 108 -6.71 -8.47 2.78
C LEU A 108 -6.04 -7.44 3.69
N VAL A 109 -5.58 -6.31 3.13
CA VAL A 109 -4.96 -5.23 3.93
C VAL A 109 -6.06 -4.40 4.59
N PRO A 110 -6.19 -4.43 5.94
CA PRO A 110 -7.22 -3.66 6.64
C PRO A 110 -6.94 -2.16 6.59
N GLN A 111 -7.99 -1.35 6.70
CA GLN A 111 -7.86 0.11 6.72
C GLN A 111 -7.03 0.62 7.91
N SER A 112 -7.08 -0.05 9.05
CA SER A 112 -6.26 0.28 10.23
C SER A 112 -4.76 0.20 9.95
N VAL A 113 -4.34 -0.83 9.21
CA VAL A 113 -2.95 -0.99 8.74
C VAL A 113 -2.57 0.15 7.79
N MET A 114 -3.47 0.51 6.87
CA MET A 114 -3.25 1.62 5.92
C MET A 114 -3.09 2.96 6.62
N TYR A 115 -3.92 3.26 7.62
CA TYR A 115 -3.77 4.47 8.41
C TYR A 115 -2.44 4.51 9.16
N GLY A 116 -2.03 3.38 9.75
CA GLY A 116 -0.74 3.26 10.43
C GLY A 116 0.44 3.48 9.47
N PHE A 117 0.38 2.86 8.30
CA PHE A 117 1.38 3.00 7.23
C PHE A 117 1.50 4.46 6.75
N LEU A 118 0.39 5.10 6.35
CA LEU A 118 0.40 6.48 5.84
C LEU A 118 0.88 7.48 6.90
N ASN A 119 0.45 7.32 8.15
CA ASN A 119 0.86 8.20 9.23
C ASN A 119 2.33 8.00 9.61
N GLY A 120 2.81 6.75 9.65
CA GLY A 120 4.22 6.43 9.86
C GLY A 120 5.10 7.00 8.74
N LEU A 121 4.70 6.79 7.47
CA LEU A 121 5.39 7.32 6.29
C LEU A 121 5.46 8.86 6.34
N ALA A 122 4.35 9.53 6.65
CA ALA A 122 4.29 10.98 6.74
C ALA A 122 5.26 11.53 7.80
N VAL A 123 5.34 10.88 8.96
CA VAL A 123 6.30 11.26 10.01
C VAL A 123 7.74 11.05 9.56
N VAL A 124 8.05 9.92 8.91
CA VAL A 124 9.39 9.64 8.38
C VAL A 124 9.81 10.68 7.34
N ILE A 125 8.91 11.01 6.39
CA ILE A 125 9.16 12.08 5.40
C ILE A 125 9.41 13.41 6.10
N PHE A 126 8.59 13.78 7.09
CA PHE A 126 8.76 15.04 7.82
C PHE A 126 10.09 15.09 8.57
N MET A 127 10.45 14.01 9.29
CA MET A 127 11.70 13.92 10.04
C MET A 127 12.92 14.01 9.12
N SER A 128 12.86 13.42 7.91
CA SER A 128 13.94 13.51 6.93
C SER A 128 14.17 14.96 6.45
N GLN A 129 13.14 15.81 6.45
CA GLN A 129 13.30 17.22 6.11
C GLN A 129 14.00 17.99 7.22
N ILE A 130 13.87 17.58 8.47
CA ILE A 130 14.57 18.22 9.61
C ILE A 130 16.10 18.06 9.47
N GLU A 131 16.57 16.96 8.87
CA GLU A 131 18.02 16.77 8.60
C GLU A 131 18.60 17.82 7.65
N GLN A 132 17.76 18.44 6.79
CA GLN A 132 18.22 19.51 5.88
C GLN A 132 18.57 20.82 6.60
N PHE A 133 18.16 20.96 7.87
CA PHE A 133 18.55 22.10 8.74
C PHE A 133 19.91 21.91 9.43
N LYS A 134 20.65 20.85 9.06
CA LYS A 134 22.00 20.58 9.54
C LYS A 134 23.06 20.93 8.49
N THR A 135 24.27 21.23 8.95
CA THR A 135 25.41 21.57 8.07
C THR A 135 25.84 20.41 7.19
N ASN A 136 25.85 19.19 7.74
CA ASN A 136 26.11 17.94 7.02
C ASN A 136 24.96 16.96 7.25
N SER A 137 24.54 16.28 6.21
CA SER A 137 23.54 15.23 6.30
C SER A 137 24.11 14.04 7.07
N GLY A 138 23.51 13.67 8.21
CA GLY A 138 23.88 12.50 9.00
C GLY A 138 23.90 12.74 10.52
N VAL A 139 24.16 11.67 11.27
CA VAL A 139 24.08 11.61 12.75
C VAL A 139 25.04 12.62 13.45
N GLN A 140 26.11 13.06 12.77
CA GLN A 140 27.09 14.01 13.30
C GLN A 140 26.91 15.46 12.81
N GLY A 141 25.85 15.74 12.03
CA GLY A 141 25.59 17.10 11.52
C GLY A 141 25.21 18.05 12.66
N THR A 142 25.90 19.19 12.74
CA THR A 142 25.51 20.29 13.64
C THR A 142 24.39 21.11 12.99
N TRP A 143 23.48 21.63 13.82
CA TRP A 143 22.42 22.52 13.33
C TRP A 143 23.04 23.75 12.66
N LEU A 144 22.44 24.19 11.55
CA LEU A 144 22.74 25.49 10.96
C LEU A 144 22.56 26.56 12.04
N GLN A 145 23.48 27.53 12.07
CA GLN A 145 23.44 28.61 13.08
C GLN A 145 23.38 29.99 12.42
N GLY A 146 22.86 30.97 13.15
CA GLY A 146 22.82 32.34 12.71
C GLY A 146 21.88 32.59 11.52
N GLU A 147 22.32 33.47 10.62
CA GLU A 147 21.52 33.97 9.50
C GLU A 147 21.07 32.90 8.54
N SER A 148 21.93 31.92 8.24
CA SER A 148 21.60 30.82 7.32
C SER A 148 20.41 29.96 7.79
N LEU A 149 20.28 29.74 9.12
CA LEU A 149 19.14 29.02 9.68
C LEU A 149 17.85 29.83 9.53
N TYR A 150 17.90 31.12 9.84
CA TYR A 150 16.71 31.98 9.73
C TYR A 150 16.24 32.14 8.28
N ILE A 151 17.17 32.29 7.32
CA ILE A 151 16.85 32.35 5.90
C ILE A 151 16.19 31.05 5.45
N LEU A 152 16.78 29.90 5.77
CA LEU A 152 16.22 28.58 5.42
C LEU A 152 14.81 28.42 6.00
N MET A 153 14.62 28.71 7.29
CA MET A 153 13.31 28.63 7.95
C MET A 153 12.28 29.57 7.30
N ALA A 154 12.66 30.81 7.01
CA ALA A 154 11.77 31.78 6.37
C ALA A 154 11.34 31.34 4.96
N LEU A 155 12.28 30.84 4.15
CA LEU A 155 11.99 30.34 2.80
C LEU A 155 11.12 29.08 2.82
N VAL A 156 11.38 28.14 3.75
CA VAL A 156 10.56 26.93 3.95
C VAL A 156 9.14 27.32 4.37
N LEU A 157 9.01 28.21 5.37
CA LEU A 157 7.71 28.69 5.82
C LEU A 157 6.94 29.41 4.69
N LEU A 158 7.63 30.26 3.94
CA LEU A 158 7.03 30.92 2.79
C LEU A 158 6.55 29.93 1.74
N THR A 159 7.35 28.87 1.47
CA THR A 159 6.94 27.80 0.54
C THR A 159 5.67 27.10 1.02
N LEU A 160 5.59 26.75 2.30
CA LEU A 160 4.39 26.15 2.90
C LEU A 160 3.17 27.04 2.78
N LEU A 161 3.33 28.34 3.06
CA LEU A 161 2.26 29.32 2.94
C LEU A 161 1.79 29.48 1.48
N LEU A 162 2.72 29.53 0.54
CA LEU A 162 2.38 29.60 -0.89
C LEU A 162 1.58 28.37 -1.32
N ILE A 163 2.04 27.16 -1.00
CA ILE A 163 1.34 25.92 -1.35
C ILE A 163 -0.06 25.87 -0.69
N TYR A 164 -0.22 26.41 0.50
CA TYR A 164 -1.51 26.44 1.20
C TYR A 164 -2.48 27.49 0.64
N PHE A 165 -1.99 28.68 0.25
CA PHE A 165 -2.85 29.80 -0.17
C PHE A 165 -3.14 29.82 -1.67
N ILE A 166 -2.21 29.41 -2.54
CA ILE A 166 -2.40 29.44 -4.00
C ILE A 166 -3.68 28.69 -4.45
N PRO A 167 -4.01 27.48 -3.93
CA PRO A 167 -5.24 26.78 -4.33
C PRO A 167 -6.52 27.51 -3.96
N LYS A 168 -6.47 28.39 -2.94
CA LYS A 168 -7.62 29.19 -2.52
C LYS A 168 -7.89 30.36 -3.47
N ILE A 169 -6.83 30.83 -4.16
CA ILE A 169 -6.92 31.94 -5.14
C ILE A 169 -7.27 31.37 -6.52
N SER A 170 -6.66 30.26 -6.91
CA SER A 170 -6.90 29.64 -8.23
C SER A 170 -6.81 28.12 -8.16
N LYS A 171 -7.92 27.44 -8.40
CA LYS A 171 -8.05 25.98 -8.33
C LYS A 171 -7.41 25.20 -9.49
N GLY A 172 -6.94 25.88 -10.54
CA GLY A 172 -6.42 25.23 -11.75
C GLY A 172 -4.90 25.30 -11.94
N LEU A 173 -4.19 25.92 -11.00
CA LEU A 173 -2.74 26.11 -11.12
C LEU A 173 -1.94 25.02 -10.43
N PRO A 174 -0.78 24.60 -10.99
CA PRO A 174 0.14 23.66 -10.35
C PRO A 174 0.86 24.34 -9.17
N THR A 175 0.25 24.29 -8.00
CA THR A 175 0.62 25.07 -6.81
C THR A 175 2.07 24.87 -6.38
N THR A 176 2.56 23.63 -6.41
CA THR A 176 3.91 23.27 -6.02
C THR A 176 4.95 23.93 -6.93
N LEU A 177 4.72 23.88 -8.24
CA LEU A 177 5.62 24.50 -9.21
C LEU A 177 5.65 26.03 -9.06
N ILE A 178 4.49 26.65 -8.86
CA ILE A 178 4.40 28.10 -8.68
C ILE A 178 5.10 28.53 -7.39
N ALA A 179 4.95 27.78 -6.31
CA ALA A 179 5.66 28.05 -5.06
C ALA A 179 7.17 27.98 -5.27
N ILE A 180 7.68 26.95 -5.96
CA ILE A 180 9.11 26.83 -6.29
C ILE A 180 9.57 28.00 -7.18
N ALA A 181 8.80 28.35 -8.21
CA ALA A 181 9.15 29.46 -9.11
C ALA A 181 9.21 30.81 -8.37
N ILE A 182 8.30 31.06 -7.43
CA ILE A 182 8.32 32.27 -6.59
C ILE A 182 9.56 32.27 -5.69
N ILE A 183 9.85 31.18 -4.99
CA ILE A 183 11.04 31.06 -4.12
C ILE A 183 12.31 31.20 -4.94
N PHE A 184 12.39 30.57 -6.11
CA PHE A 184 13.47 30.71 -7.07
C PHE A 184 13.68 32.20 -7.46
N GLY A 185 12.61 32.89 -7.83
CA GLY A 185 12.65 34.31 -8.18
C GLY A 185 13.09 35.20 -7.01
N ILE A 186 12.65 34.92 -5.79
CA ILE A 186 13.06 35.65 -4.57
C ILE A 186 14.57 35.43 -4.32
N VAL A 187 15.00 34.17 -4.28
CA VAL A 187 16.42 33.83 -3.97
C VAL A 187 17.38 34.46 -4.98
N HIS A 188 17.11 34.30 -6.27
CA HIS A 188 18.00 34.83 -7.32
C HIS A 188 17.82 36.34 -7.54
N GLY A 189 16.61 36.89 -7.38
CA GLY A 189 16.34 38.28 -7.52
C GLY A 189 16.93 39.17 -6.43
N PHE A 190 16.98 38.68 -5.21
CA PHE A 190 17.58 39.37 -4.06
C PHE A 190 19.01 38.90 -3.74
N GLY A 191 19.57 37.93 -4.51
CA GLY A 191 20.91 37.43 -4.28
C GLY A 191 21.07 36.75 -2.91
N ILE A 192 20.04 36.04 -2.45
CA ILE A 192 20.04 35.37 -1.14
C ILE A 192 20.96 34.13 -1.21
N ASP A 193 21.97 34.07 -0.36
CA ASP A 193 22.85 32.92 -0.26
C ASP A 193 22.15 31.77 0.49
N THR A 194 21.81 30.72 -0.26
CA THR A 194 21.15 29.52 0.27
C THR A 194 21.53 28.30 -0.57
N LYS A 195 21.52 27.12 0.06
CA LYS A 195 21.81 25.86 -0.66
C LYS A 195 20.86 25.65 -1.84
N THR A 196 21.41 25.22 -2.97
CA THR A 196 20.71 24.84 -4.19
C THR A 196 20.87 23.35 -4.47
N VAL A 197 20.17 22.83 -5.47
CA VAL A 197 20.32 21.43 -5.91
C VAL A 197 21.74 21.16 -6.40
N GLN A 198 22.39 22.13 -7.04
CA GLN A 198 23.78 22.04 -7.52
C GLN A 198 24.78 21.76 -6.40
N ASP A 199 24.54 22.27 -5.19
CA ASP A 199 25.41 22.04 -4.02
C ASP A 199 25.36 20.57 -3.52
N ILE A 200 24.35 19.82 -3.95
CA ILE A 200 24.19 18.39 -3.63
C ILE A 200 24.74 17.52 -4.75
N ALA A 201 24.44 17.85 -6.00
CA ALA A 201 24.94 17.09 -7.16
C ALA A 201 24.83 17.91 -8.45
N ASN A 202 25.85 17.75 -9.32
CA ASN A 202 25.81 18.28 -10.67
C ASN A 202 24.84 17.47 -11.53
N ILE A 203 23.93 18.16 -12.19
CA ILE A 203 22.93 17.55 -13.08
C ILE A 203 23.40 17.71 -14.53
N SER A 204 23.98 16.70 -15.11
CA SER A 204 24.18 16.66 -16.56
C SER A 204 22.88 16.16 -17.22
N GLY A 205 22.14 17.03 -17.88
CA GLY A 205 20.89 16.69 -18.58
C GLY A 205 21.13 15.68 -19.71
N SER A 206 21.06 14.40 -19.43
CA SER A 206 21.23 13.32 -20.40
C SER A 206 20.03 12.38 -20.36
N PHE A 207 19.86 11.62 -21.44
CA PHE A 207 18.90 10.49 -21.44
C PHE A 207 19.33 9.47 -20.39
N PRO A 208 18.37 8.77 -19.72
CA PRO A 208 18.72 7.75 -18.72
C PRO A 208 19.76 6.76 -19.27
N PRO A 209 20.97 6.71 -18.72
CA PRO A 209 22.04 5.84 -19.24
C PRO A 209 21.70 4.38 -18.92
N PHE A 210 21.95 3.50 -19.90
CA PHE A 210 21.90 2.07 -19.63
C PHE A 210 23.09 1.66 -18.76
N HIS A 211 22.80 1.00 -17.65
CA HIS A 211 23.78 0.57 -16.68
C HIS A 211 23.43 -0.82 -16.14
N ILE A 212 24.40 -1.71 -16.10
CA ILE A 212 24.25 -3.01 -15.46
C ILE A 212 24.85 -2.88 -14.06
N PRO A 213 24.07 -3.14 -12.99
CA PRO A 213 24.57 -3.02 -11.63
C PRO A 213 25.84 -3.84 -11.40
N GLN A 214 26.91 -3.18 -10.96
CA GLN A 214 28.24 -3.77 -10.75
C GLN A 214 28.30 -4.42 -9.36
N ILE A 215 27.64 -5.58 -9.20
CA ILE A 215 27.63 -6.35 -7.95
C ILE A 215 28.08 -7.79 -8.21
N PRO A 216 28.69 -8.48 -7.25
CA PRO A 216 28.99 -9.90 -7.35
C PRO A 216 27.71 -10.72 -7.45
N PHE A 217 27.64 -11.64 -8.41
CA PHE A 217 26.50 -12.59 -8.53
C PHE A 217 26.71 -13.78 -7.57
N THR A 218 26.64 -13.53 -6.25
CA THR A 218 26.79 -14.53 -5.21
C THR A 218 25.49 -14.69 -4.41
N PHE A 219 25.39 -15.80 -3.68
CA PHE A 219 24.27 -16.03 -2.76
C PHE A 219 24.24 -14.98 -1.64
N GLU A 220 25.40 -14.58 -1.17
CA GLU A 220 25.56 -13.52 -0.16
C GLU A 220 24.95 -12.19 -0.65
N THR A 221 25.23 -11.79 -1.91
CA THR A 221 24.61 -10.60 -2.50
C THR A 221 23.10 -10.71 -2.55
N LEU A 222 22.56 -11.88 -2.92
CA LEU A 222 21.13 -12.11 -2.93
C LEU A 222 20.53 -12.00 -1.51
N GLU A 223 21.19 -12.53 -0.51
CA GLU A 223 20.78 -12.45 0.90
C GLU A 223 20.73 -10.98 1.38
N ILE A 224 21.68 -10.15 0.95
CA ILE A 224 21.68 -8.71 1.26
C ILE A 224 20.53 -7.98 0.57
N ILE A 225 20.33 -8.17 -0.75
CA ILE A 225 19.37 -7.36 -1.52
C ILE A 225 17.92 -7.87 -1.42
N PHE A 226 17.70 -9.19 -1.18
CA PHE A 226 16.38 -9.79 -1.21
C PHE A 226 15.39 -9.19 -0.20
N PRO A 227 15.73 -8.94 1.07
CA PRO A 227 14.81 -8.33 2.03
C PRO A 227 14.32 -6.95 1.53
N TYR A 228 15.23 -6.11 1.08
CA TYR A 228 14.91 -4.77 0.56
C TYR A 228 14.07 -4.83 -0.71
N ALA A 229 14.43 -5.72 -1.64
CA ALA A 229 13.67 -5.93 -2.87
C ALA A 229 12.24 -6.44 -2.59
N ALA A 230 12.09 -7.40 -1.68
CA ALA A 230 10.79 -7.92 -1.29
C ALA A 230 9.92 -6.84 -0.64
N ILE A 231 10.52 -6.02 0.21
CA ILE A 231 9.87 -4.88 0.86
C ILE A 231 9.42 -3.85 -0.19
N MET A 232 10.31 -3.42 -1.08
CA MET A 232 9.99 -2.49 -2.15
C MET A 232 8.88 -3.02 -3.06
N ALA A 233 8.97 -4.30 -3.44
CA ALA A 233 7.94 -4.95 -4.25
C ALA A 233 6.57 -4.95 -3.56
N GLY A 234 6.56 -5.32 -2.29
CA GLY A 234 5.34 -5.38 -1.48
C GLY A 234 4.69 -4.01 -1.29
N VAL A 235 5.46 -3.01 -0.84
CA VAL A 235 4.98 -1.63 -0.64
C VAL A 235 4.53 -1.02 -1.97
N GLY A 236 5.34 -1.15 -3.02
CA GLY A 236 5.01 -0.60 -4.34
C GLY A 236 3.75 -1.22 -4.95
N LEU A 237 3.55 -2.54 -4.82
CA LEU A 237 2.33 -3.20 -5.26
C LEU A 237 1.12 -2.79 -4.42
N LEU A 238 1.28 -2.69 -3.09
CA LEU A 238 0.21 -2.28 -2.20
C LEU A 238 -0.28 -0.87 -2.59
N GLU A 239 0.61 0.09 -2.73
CA GLU A 239 0.26 1.46 -3.12
C GLU A 239 -0.36 1.50 -4.52
N SER A 240 0.21 0.77 -5.48
CA SER A 240 -0.30 0.71 -6.86
C SER A 240 -1.71 0.10 -6.94
N LEU A 241 -1.95 -1.00 -6.22
CA LEU A 241 -3.25 -1.67 -6.27
C LEU A 241 -4.32 -0.93 -5.46
N LEU A 242 -3.95 -0.20 -4.41
CA LEU A 242 -4.85 0.73 -3.72
C LEU A 242 -5.21 1.92 -4.61
N THR A 243 -4.22 2.51 -5.29
CA THR A 243 -4.45 3.57 -6.28
C THR A 243 -5.40 3.08 -7.38
N LEU A 244 -5.20 1.86 -7.89
CA LEU A 244 -6.09 1.23 -8.86
C LEU A 244 -7.52 1.13 -8.33
N THR A 245 -7.71 0.67 -7.09
CA THR A 245 -9.03 0.55 -6.47
C THR A 245 -9.72 1.90 -6.33
N LEU A 246 -8.97 2.94 -5.91
CA LEU A 246 -9.48 4.31 -5.82
C LEU A 246 -9.90 4.86 -7.17
N VAL A 247 -9.11 4.61 -8.23
CA VAL A 247 -9.48 5.00 -9.60
C VAL A 247 -10.73 4.25 -10.07
N ASP A 248 -10.86 2.96 -9.73
CA ASP A 248 -12.04 2.15 -10.03
C ASP A 248 -13.29 2.77 -9.42
N GLU A 249 -13.23 3.17 -8.14
CA GLU A 249 -14.34 3.82 -7.44
C GLU A 249 -14.72 5.18 -8.07
N VAL A 250 -13.72 6.04 -8.35
CA VAL A 250 -13.97 7.38 -8.91
C VAL A 250 -14.50 7.34 -10.34
N THR A 251 -14.13 6.32 -11.10
CA THR A 251 -14.50 6.21 -12.53
C THR A 251 -15.62 5.21 -12.79
N GLU A 252 -16.08 4.50 -11.76
CA GLU A 252 -17.10 3.45 -11.84
C GLU A 252 -16.77 2.36 -12.88
N THR A 253 -15.48 2.10 -13.09
CA THR A 253 -14.98 1.09 -14.03
C THR A 253 -13.94 0.22 -13.34
N ARG A 254 -13.63 -0.97 -13.86
CA ARG A 254 -12.68 -1.88 -13.24
C ARG A 254 -11.36 -1.95 -14.02
N GLY A 255 -10.25 -1.81 -13.30
CA GLY A 255 -8.90 -2.08 -13.76
C GLY A 255 -8.52 -3.55 -13.61
N ASN A 256 -7.35 -3.90 -14.16
CA ASN A 256 -6.78 -5.23 -14.04
C ASN A 256 -5.54 -5.21 -13.13
N ALA A 257 -5.72 -5.65 -11.89
CA ALA A 257 -4.69 -5.66 -10.84
C ALA A 257 -3.44 -6.47 -11.25
N ASN A 258 -3.63 -7.64 -11.87
CA ASN A 258 -2.50 -8.50 -12.27
C ASN A 258 -1.68 -7.88 -13.40
N LYS A 259 -2.37 -7.28 -14.40
CA LYS A 259 -1.72 -6.54 -15.49
C LYS A 259 -0.96 -5.33 -14.93
N GLU A 260 -1.53 -4.65 -13.96
CA GLU A 260 -0.87 -3.53 -13.29
C GLU A 260 0.39 -3.98 -12.55
N SER A 261 0.32 -5.06 -11.78
CA SER A 261 1.47 -5.62 -11.07
C SER A 261 2.61 -5.98 -12.02
N MET A 262 2.30 -6.59 -13.17
CA MET A 262 3.32 -6.91 -14.19
C MET A 262 3.92 -5.64 -14.80
N ALA A 263 3.12 -4.62 -15.08
CA ALA A 263 3.60 -3.36 -15.66
C ALA A 263 4.50 -2.61 -14.69
N GLN A 264 4.15 -2.55 -13.40
CA GLN A 264 4.97 -1.98 -12.35
C GLN A 264 6.31 -2.73 -12.23
N GLY A 265 6.28 -4.06 -12.33
CA GLY A 265 7.48 -4.88 -12.31
C GLY A 265 8.40 -4.63 -13.51
N ILE A 266 7.86 -4.59 -14.73
CA ILE A 266 8.63 -4.27 -15.95
C ILE A 266 9.25 -2.87 -15.82
N ALA A 267 8.49 -1.90 -15.33
CA ALA A 267 8.98 -0.54 -15.13
C ALA A 267 10.11 -0.47 -14.10
N ASN A 268 10.01 -1.22 -12.99
CA ASN A 268 11.07 -1.27 -11.98
C ASN A 268 12.33 -2.00 -12.49
N ILE A 269 12.21 -3.10 -13.23
CA ILE A 269 13.36 -3.73 -13.88
C ILE A 269 14.06 -2.72 -14.80
N THR A 270 13.29 -2.02 -15.63
CA THR A 270 13.86 -1.01 -16.52
C THR A 270 14.54 0.11 -15.74
N ASN A 271 13.95 0.57 -14.63
CA ASN A 271 14.57 1.57 -13.76
C ASN A 271 15.94 1.12 -13.24
N GLY A 272 16.04 -0.11 -12.75
CA GLY A 272 17.32 -0.63 -12.23
C GLY A 272 18.42 -0.69 -13.29
N PHE A 273 18.07 -0.91 -14.57
CA PHE A 273 19.03 -0.91 -15.68
C PHE A 273 19.26 0.48 -16.30
N PHE A 274 18.43 1.46 -16.03
CA PHE A 274 18.55 2.82 -16.56
C PHE A 274 18.73 3.86 -15.46
N THR A 275 19.35 3.49 -14.38
CA THR A 275 19.69 4.37 -13.25
C THR A 275 18.51 5.18 -12.68
N GLY A 276 17.29 4.67 -12.84
CA GLY A 276 16.11 5.22 -12.23
C GLY A 276 15.89 4.70 -10.80
N MET A 277 15.32 5.51 -9.94
CA MET A 277 15.12 5.13 -8.54
C MET A 277 14.01 4.08 -8.31
N GLY A 278 13.33 3.64 -9.40
CA GLY A 278 12.16 2.79 -9.26
C GLY A 278 10.96 3.54 -8.68
N GLY A 279 9.86 2.84 -8.44
CA GLY A 279 8.67 3.49 -7.91
C GLY A 279 7.42 2.63 -7.96
N CYS A 280 6.28 3.32 -7.90
CA CYS A 280 4.95 2.73 -7.93
C CYS A 280 3.92 3.73 -8.44
N ALA A 281 2.64 3.33 -8.47
CA ALA A 281 1.57 4.28 -8.73
C ALA A 281 1.38 5.22 -7.54
N MET A 282 1.17 6.48 -7.85
CA MET A 282 1.11 7.57 -6.87
C MET A 282 -0.34 8.06 -6.73
N ILE A 283 -0.90 7.94 -5.53
CA ILE A 283 -2.29 8.32 -5.25
C ILE A 283 -2.53 9.81 -5.52
N ALA A 284 -1.67 10.68 -5.00
CA ALA A 284 -1.84 12.13 -5.10
C ALA A 284 -1.83 12.62 -6.56
N GLN A 285 -0.84 12.20 -7.36
CA GLN A 285 -0.71 12.56 -8.77
C GLN A 285 -1.83 11.97 -9.61
N THR A 286 -2.29 10.78 -9.28
CA THR A 286 -3.45 10.17 -9.91
C THR A 286 -4.71 11.00 -9.67
N PHE A 287 -4.93 11.49 -8.44
CA PHE A 287 -6.04 12.40 -8.15
C PHE A 287 -5.91 13.74 -8.89
N VAL A 288 -4.70 14.32 -8.98
CA VAL A 288 -4.46 15.53 -9.77
C VAL A 288 -4.88 15.29 -11.22
N ASN A 289 -4.49 14.17 -11.81
CA ASN A 289 -4.83 13.76 -13.17
C ASN A 289 -6.36 13.61 -13.37
N LEU A 290 -7.02 12.87 -12.46
CA LEU A 290 -8.45 12.63 -12.51
C LEU A 290 -9.27 13.92 -12.31
N ASN A 291 -8.85 14.79 -11.39
CA ASN A 291 -9.50 16.06 -11.10
C ASN A 291 -9.35 17.06 -12.26
N ALA A 292 -8.26 16.96 -13.01
CA ALA A 292 -8.07 17.71 -14.27
C ALA A 292 -8.94 17.18 -15.43
N GLY A 293 -9.68 16.09 -15.22
CA GLY A 293 -10.61 15.49 -16.18
C GLY A 293 -10.02 14.37 -17.05
N ALA A 294 -8.78 13.96 -16.83
CA ALA A 294 -8.17 12.86 -17.58
C ALA A 294 -8.79 11.50 -17.16
N ARG A 295 -8.94 10.60 -18.13
CA ARG A 295 -9.50 9.24 -17.95
C ARG A 295 -8.77 8.18 -18.76
N HIS A 296 -7.83 8.61 -19.61
CA HIS A 296 -7.13 7.72 -20.55
C HIS A 296 -5.63 7.67 -20.26
N ARG A 297 -4.93 6.84 -21.05
CA ARG A 297 -3.48 6.66 -20.95
C ARG A 297 -2.66 7.85 -21.46
N ILE A 298 -3.30 8.74 -22.25
CA ILE A 298 -2.63 9.85 -22.94
C ILE A 298 -2.01 10.81 -21.95
N SER A 299 -2.73 11.15 -20.88
CA SER A 299 -2.21 12.05 -19.85
C SER A 299 -0.94 11.52 -19.17
N ALA A 300 -0.90 10.22 -18.87
CA ALA A 300 0.28 9.60 -18.28
C ALA A 300 1.49 9.58 -19.26
N VAL A 301 1.23 9.29 -20.56
CA VAL A 301 2.26 9.38 -21.61
C VAL A 301 2.78 10.81 -21.73
N VAL A 302 1.88 11.80 -21.79
CA VAL A 302 2.26 13.22 -21.87
C VAL A 302 3.07 13.65 -20.65
N SER A 303 2.68 13.20 -19.45
CA SER A 303 3.42 13.48 -18.22
C SER A 303 4.85 12.94 -18.29
N ALA A 304 5.01 11.66 -18.68
CA ALA A 304 6.32 11.06 -18.81
C ALA A 304 7.20 11.75 -19.84
N LEU A 305 6.66 12.05 -21.03
CA LEU A 305 7.40 12.76 -22.07
C LEU A 305 7.75 14.20 -21.68
N ALA A 306 6.89 14.89 -20.94
CA ALA A 306 7.18 16.22 -20.41
C ALA A 306 8.34 16.18 -19.40
N ILE A 307 8.37 15.17 -18.53
CA ILE A 307 9.50 14.98 -17.60
C ILE A 307 10.80 14.72 -18.37
N LEU A 308 10.79 13.84 -19.38
CA LEU A 308 11.96 13.63 -20.23
C LEU A 308 12.44 14.90 -20.93
N PHE A 309 11.50 15.68 -21.49
CA PHE A 309 11.83 16.96 -22.12
C PHE A 309 12.51 17.92 -21.13
N ILE A 310 12.01 17.99 -19.92
CA ILE A 310 12.58 18.83 -18.86
C ILE A 310 13.97 18.34 -18.45
N ILE A 311 14.20 17.03 -18.32
CA ILE A 311 15.53 16.48 -18.08
C ILE A 311 16.52 16.91 -19.14
N LEU A 312 16.14 16.84 -20.41
CA LEU A 312 17.06 17.10 -21.54
C LEU A 312 17.34 18.59 -21.77
N VAL A 313 16.38 19.46 -21.47
CA VAL A 313 16.45 20.87 -21.82
C VAL A 313 16.64 21.80 -20.61
N ALA A 314 16.02 21.45 -19.46
CA ALA A 314 15.94 22.33 -18.31
C ALA A 314 16.87 21.92 -17.14
N ALA A 315 17.79 20.99 -17.36
CA ALA A 315 18.73 20.54 -16.32
C ALA A 315 19.47 21.70 -15.60
N PRO A 316 20.01 22.74 -16.31
CA PRO A 316 20.67 23.86 -15.65
C PRO A 316 19.71 24.68 -14.74
N VAL A 317 18.42 24.74 -15.09
CA VAL A 317 17.42 25.43 -14.27
C VAL A 317 17.11 24.62 -13.00
N ILE A 318 17.13 23.30 -13.10
CA ILE A 318 16.90 22.39 -11.95
C ILE A 318 18.04 22.57 -10.94
N GLU A 319 19.28 22.65 -11.36
CA GLU A 319 20.45 22.87 -10.50
C GLU A 319 20.34 24.14 -9.64
N MET A 320 19.71 25.17 -10.18
CA MET A 320 19.53 26.44 -9.49
C MET A 320 18.35 26.46 -8.49
N ILE A 321 17.57 25.40 -8.40
CA ILE A 321 16.41 25.35 -7.47
C ILE A 321 16.92 25.42 -6.02
N PRO A 322 16.41 26.38 -5.20
CA PRO A 322 16.77 26.47 -3.79
C PRO A 322 16.26 25.24 -3.01
N MET A 323 17.14 24.64 -2.22
CA MET A 323 16.78 23.48 -1.37
C MET A 323 15.63 23.80 -0.40
N ALA A 324 15.56 25.03 0.09
CA ALA A 324 14.45 25.51 0.92
C ALA A 324 13.07 25.28 0.29
N ALA A 325 12.95 25.48 -1.03
CA ALA A 325 11.70 25.24 -1.75
C ALA A 325 11.33 23.76 -1.76
N LEU A 326 12.30 22.87 -2.02
CA LEU A 326 12.07 21.41 -2.03
C LEU A 326 11.73 20.88 -0.63
N VAL A 327 12.41 21.36 0.41
CA VAL A 327 12.12 21.04 1.80
C VAL A 327 10.69 21.45 2.16
N GLY A 328 10.27 22.68 1.80
CA GLY A 328 8.90 23.15 2.03
C GLY A 328 7.84 22.31 1.32
N VAL A 329 8.12 21.91 0.07
CA VAL A 329 7.26 21.00 -0.70
C VAL A 329 7.12 19.67 0.02
N MET A 330 8.24 19.05 0.44
CA MET A 330 8.22 17.75 1.09
C MET A 330 7.56 17.78 2.48
N MET A 331 7.73 18.86 3.24
CA MET A 331 6.98 19.05 4.48
C MET A 331 5.47 19.14 4.21
N MET A 332 5.05 19.81 3.13
CA MET A 332 3.63 19.83 2.75
C MET A 332 3.13 18.45 2.32
N VAL A 333 3.94 17.70 1.55
CA VAL A 333 3.62 16.31 1.19
C VAL A 333 3.43 15.46 2.46
N ALA A 334 4.32 15.57 3.44
CA ALA A 334 4.16 14.88 4.72
C ALA A 334 2.85 15.26 5.43
N ILE A 335 2.54 16.55 5.53
CA ILE A 335 1.30 17.06 6.15
C ILE A 335 0.06 16.53 5.43
N THR A 336 0.06 16.48 4.11
CA THR A 336 -1.09 16.02 3.31
C THR A 336 -1.22 14.50 3.25
N THR A 337 -0.11 13.76 3.35
CA THR A 337 -0.09 12.29 3.43
C THR A 337 -0.62 11.80 4.78
N PHE A 338 -0.41 12.58 5.84
CA PHE A 338 -0.89 12.24 7.16
C PHE A 338 -2.42 12.19 7.21
N SER A 339 -2.97 11.05 7.65
CA SER A 339 -4.41 10.79 7.72
C SER A 339 -5.07 11.50 8.91
N TRP A 340 -5.20 12.83 8.87
CA TRP A 340 -5.84 13.65 9.91
C TRP A 340 -7.25 13.22 10.28
N GLY A 341 -7.96 12.63 9.32
CA GLY A 341 -9.32 12.11 9.50
C GLY A 341 -9.44 11.01 10.56
N ILE A 342 -8.35 10.33 10.90
CA ILE A 342 -8.36 9.26 11.91
C ILE A 342 -8.73 9.81 13.29
N PHE A 343 -8.28 11.00 13.67
CA PHE A 343 -8.59 11.61 14.95
C PHE A 343 -10.09 11.86 15.16
N LYS A 344 -10.81 12.12 14.07
CA LYS A 344 -12.29 12.27 14.11
C LYS A 344 -13.01 10.92 14.20
N LYS A 345 -12.35 9.83 13.80
CA LYS A 345 -12.91 8.49 13.76
C LYS A 345 -12.51 7.63 14.97
N VAL A 346 -11.45 8.00 15.69
CA VAL A 346 -10.88 7.23 16.81
C VAL A 346 -11.94 6.83 17.84
N THR A 347 -12.84 7.71 18.18
CA THR A 347 -13.93 7.42 19.15
C THR A 347 -14.98 6.43 18.64
N LYS A 348 -14.99 6.15 17.33
CA LYS A 348 -15.95 5.25 16.66
C LYS A 348 -15.29 3.97 16.15
N MET A 349 -13.96 3.88 16.23
CA MET A 349 -13.19 2.71 15.79
C MET A 349 -13.11 1.67 16.91
N PRO A 350 -13.08 0.37 16.56
CA PRO A 350 -12.72 -0.68 17.50
C PRO A 350 -11.33 -0.41 18.11
N VAL A 351 -11.16 -0.73 19.39
CA VAL A 351 -9.88 -0.55 20.08
C VAL A 351 -8.75 -1.33 19.41
N SER A 352 -9.06 -2.52 18.88
CA SER A 352 -8.14 -3.34 18.11
C SER A 352 -7.57 -2.62 16.89
N ASP A 353 -8.41 -1.90 16.14
CA ASP A 353 -7.99 -1.14 14.96
C ASP A 353 -7.11 0.05 15.32
N ILE A 354 -7.40 0.71 16.45
CA ILE A 354 -6.57 1.80 16.98
C ILE A 354 -5.18 1.26 17.35
N LEU A 355 -5.13 0.13 18.06
CA LEU A 355 -3.87 -0.51 18.45
C LEU A 355 -3.04 -0.92 17.23
N VAL A 356 -3.66 -1.55 16.23
CA VAL A 356 -2.98 -1.89 14.96
C VAL A 356 -2.40 -0.64 14.30
N THR A 357 -3.19 0.43 14.20
CA THR A 357 -2.73 1.70 13.60
C THR A 357 -1.51 2.26 14.32
N ILE A 358 -1.53 2.27 15.67
CA ILE A 358 -0.41 2.76 16.49
C ILE A 358 0.82 1.87 16.34
N ILE A 359 0.65 0.54 16.38
CA ILE A 359 1.76 -0.42 16.23
C ILE A 359 2.42 -0.26 14.86
N VAL A 360 1.64 -0.21 13.79
CA VAL A 360 2.16 -0.06 12.42
C VAL A 360 2.89 1.28 12.27
N ALA A 361 2.31 2.39 12.74
CA ALA A 361 2.97 3.69 12.70
C ALA A 361 4.24 3.70 13.56
N GLY A 362 4.21 3.12 14.76
CA GLY A 362 5.36 3.02 15.66
C GLY A 362 6.52 2.22 15.07
N ILE A 363 6.22 1.04 14.49
CA ILE A 363 7.25 0.23 13.81
C ILE A 363 7.85 1.01 12.63
N THR A 364 7.02 1.70 11.84
CA THR A 364 7.48 2.51 10.71
C THR A 364 8.42 3.61 11.15
N ILE A 365 8.09 4.33 12.23
CA ILE A 365 8.87 5.48 12.71
C ILE A 365 10.17 5.03 13.40
N ILE A 366 10.10 3.98 14.23
CA ILE A 366 11.25 3.55 15.06
C ILE A 366 12.26 2.74 14.25
N PHE A 367 11.77 1.80 13.46
CA PHE A 367 12.64 0.87 12.71
C PHE A 367 12.86 1.30 11.25
N HIS A 368 12.20 2.35 10.78
CA HIS A 368 12.22 2.81 9.38
C HIS A 368 11.92 1.68 8.39
N ASN A 369 11.16 0.68 8.83
CA ASN A 369 10.85 -0.51 8.04
C ASN A 369 9.34 -0.64 7.79
N LEU A 370 8.89 -0.02 6.70
CA LEU A 370 7.48 0.05 6.33
C LEU A 370 6.85 -1.33 6.06
N ALA A 371 7.62 -2.27 5.50
CA ALA A 371 7.04 -3.56 5.16
C ALA A 371 6.88 -4.47 6.36
N VAL A 372 7.86 -4.49 7.27
CA VAL A 372 7.68 -5.19 8.54
C VAL A 372 6.49 -4.61 9.29
N ALA A 373 6.33 -3.28 9.30
CA ALA A 373 5.19 -2.62 9.90
C ALA A 373 3.85 -3.10 9.32
N VAL A 374 3.73 -3.11 8.00
CA VAL A 374 2.51 -3.55 7.30
C VAL A 374 2.26 -5.04 7.52
N LEU A 375 3.28 -5.88 7.39
CA LEU A 375 3.17 -7.33 7.61
C LEU A 375 2.70 -7.65 9.03
N VAL A 376 3.32 -7.05 10.04
CA VAL A 376 2.93 -7.19 11.45
C VAL A 376 1.50 -6.71 11.65
N GLY A 377 1.13 -5.58 11.06
CA GLY A 377 -0.23 -5.05 11.11
C GLY A 377 -1.27 -6.00 10.53
N ILE A 378 -0.99 -6.59 9.35
CA ILE A 378 -1.87 -7.59 8.72
C ILE A 378 -2.01 -8.83 9.60
N ILE A 379 -0.89 -9.35 10.14
CA ILE A 379 -0.91 -10.52 11.02
C ILE A 379 -1.76 -10.25 12.28
N ILE A 380 -1.52 -9.13 12.95
CA ILE A 380 -2.29 -8.76 14.16
C ILE A 380 -3.77 -8.61 13.82
N SER A 381 -4.11 -7.91 12.72
CA SER A 381 -5.50 -7.73 12.30
C SER A 381 -6.18 -9.06 11.97
N ALA A 382 -5.47 -9.99 11.30
CA ALA A 382 -5.99 -11.32 10.99
C ALA A 382 -6.24 -12.14 12.27
N LEU A 383 -5.32 -12.08 13.25
CA LEU A 383 -5.48 -12.73 14.55
C LEU A 383 -6.65 -12.15 15.35
N VAL A 384 -6.78 -10.83 15.38
CA VAL A 384 -7.93 -10.16 16.03
C VAL A 384 -9.23 -10.55 15.38
N PHE A 385 -9.30 -10.56 14.04
CA PHE A 385 -10.48 -10.99 13.31
C PHE A 385 -10.84 -12.46 13.61
N ALA A 386 -9.85 -13.36 13.63
CA ALA A 386 -10.05 -14.76 13.97
C ALA A 386 -10.57 -14.91 15.41
N TRP A 387 -9.99 -14.19 16.36
CA TRP A 387 -10.40 -14.19 17.76
C TRP A 387 -11.84 -13.66 17.97
N GLU A 388 -12.18 -12.54 17.35
CA GLU A 388 -13.52 -11.98 17.44
C GLU A 388 -14.56 -12.88 16.74
N SER A 389 -14.19 -13.49 15.61
CA SER A 389 -15.04 -14.43 14.89
C SER A 389 -15.29 -15.70 15.70
N ALA A 390 -14.29 -16.18 16.42
CA ALA A 390 -14.41 -17.34 17.32
C ALA A 390 -15.47 -17.15 18.40
N LYS A 391 -15.53 -15.96 18.99
CA LYS A 391 -16.52 -15.62 20.05
C LYS A 391 -17.95 -15.46 19.54
N ARG A 392 -18.14 -15.33 18.22
CA ARG A 392 -19.48 -15.12 17.64
C ARG A 392 -20.32 -16.38 17.53
N ILE A 393 -19.75 -17.58 17.77
CA ILE A 393 -20.50 -18.81 17.73
C ILE A 393 -21.52 -18.85 18.88
N ARG A 394 -22.78 -19.06 18.53
CA ARG A 394 -23.92 -19.06 19.46
C ARG A 394 -24.80 -20.23 19.14
N ALA A 395 -25.63 -20.64 20.11
CA ALA A 395 -26.65 -21.67 19.91
C ALA A 395 -27.99 -21.21 20.52
N ARG A 396 -29.05 -21.28 19.74
CA ARG A 396 -30.43 -21.23 20.24
C ARG A 396 -30.82 -22.65 20.60
N LYS A 397 -31.44 -22.83 21.76
CA LYS A 397 -31.82 -24.14 22.32
C LYS A 397 -33.29 -24.17 22.60
N TYR A 398 -33.96 -25.21 22.17
CA TYR A 398 -35.36 -25.46 22.55
C TYR A 398 -35.64 -26.96 22.48
N ILE A 399 -36.74 -27.38 23.14
CA ILE A 399 -37.26 -28.75 23.09
C ILE A 399 -38.60 -28.66 22.36
N ASP A 400 -38.83 -29.54 21.40
CA ASP A 400 -40.08 -29.60 20.65
C ASP A 400 -41.15 -30.41 21.40
N GLU A 401 -42.36 -30.46 20.83
CA GLU A 401 -43.49 -31.19 21.41
C GLU A 401 -43.26 -32.70 21.48
N GLN A 402 -42.27 -33.23 20.73
CA GLN A 402 -41.89 -34.64 20.70
C GLN A 402 -40.79 -34.95 21.70
N GLY A 403 -40.31 -33.96 22.47
CA GLY A 403 -39.24 -34.11 23.44
C GLY A 403 -37.83 -34.14 22.84
N VAL A 404 -37.67 -33.75 21.58
CA VAL A 404 -36.40 -33.66 20.90
C VAL A 404 -35.75 -32.28 21.17
N LYS A 405 -34.50 -32.26 21.53
CA LYS A 405 -33.78 -31.00 21.75
C LYS A 405 -33.09 -30.52 20.49
N HIS A 406 -33.36 -29.27 20.15
CA HIS A 406 -32.79 -28.58 19.00
C HIS A 406 -31.69 -27.60 19.43
N TYR A 407 -30.55 -27.66 18.72
CA TYR A 407 -29.47 -26.71 18.79
C TYR A 407 -29.33 -26.04 17.43
N GLU A 408 -29.77 -24.81 17.30
CA GLU A 408 -29.55 -23.98 16.10
C GLU A 408 -28.27 -23.22 16.29
N ILE A 409 -27.22 -23.55 15.51
CA ILE A 409 -25.89 -22.97 15.61
C ILE A 409 -25.79 -21.75 14.72
N TYR A 410 -25.25 -20.66 15.25
CA TYR A 410 -25.01 -19.40 14.57
C TYR A 410 -23.52 -19.07 14.58
N GLY A 411 -22.99 -18.61 13.45
CA GLY A 411 -21.59 -18.23 13.28
C GLY A 411 -20.70 -19.36 12.79
N PRO A 412 -19.45 -19.07 12.37
CA PRO A 412 -18.58 -20.04 11.73
C PRO A 412 -17.96 -21.00 12.75
N LEU A 413 -17.95 -22.30 12.40
CA LEU A 413 -17.25 -23.33 13.14
C LEU A 413 -15.89 -23.59 12.48
N PHE A 414 -14.81 -23.24 13.19
CA PHE A 414 -13.42 -23.38 12.76
C PHE A 414 -12.50 -23.54 14.00
N PHE A 415 -11.22 -23.78 13.79
CA PHE A 415 -10.26 -24.09 14.86
C PHE A 415 -10.36 -23.15 16.07
N GLY A 416 -10.60 -21.86 15.86
CA GLY A 416 -10.67 -20.87 16.94
C GLY A 416 -11.97 -20.93 17.75
N SER A 417 -13.06 -21.41 17.17
CA SER A 417 -14.40 -21.42 17.80
C SER A 417 -14.77 -22.73 18.49
N ILE A 418 -13.92 -23.78 18.43
CA ILE A 418 -14.23 -25.12 18.94
C ILE A 418 -14.60 -25.11 20.43
N ALA A 419 -13.80 -24.40 21.26
CA ALA A 419 -14.08 -24.33 22.69
C ALA A 419 -15.47 -23.72 22.97
N TYR A 420 -15.77 -22.59 22.31
CA TYR A 420 -17.06 -21.94 22.43
C TYR A 420 -18.22 -22.79 21.86
N PHE A 421 -17.98 -23.60 20.82
CA PHE A 421 -18.95 -24.54 20.26
C PHE A 421 -19.26 -25.64 21.27
N ASN A 422 -18.26 -26.30 21.82
CA ASN A 422 -18.43 -27.40 22.78
C ASN A 422 -19.17 -26.95 24.05
N ASP A 423 -18.94 -25.73 24.53
CA ASP A 423 -19.62 -25.16 25.70
C ASP A 423 -21.13 -24.96 25.50
N LYS A 424 -21.65 -25.08 24.27
CA LYS A 424 -23.10 -24.94 24.02
C LYS A 424 -23.89 -26.18 24.40
N PHE A 425 -23.29 -27.35 24.48
CA PHE A 425 -23.96 -28.64 24.64
C PHE A 425 -23.94 -29.11 26.07
N ASP A 426 -25.07 -29.63 26.54
CA ASP A 426 -25.22 -30.25 27.84
C ASP A 426 -25.52 -31.75 27.68
N ILE A 427 -24.47 -32.47 27.25
CA ILE A 427 -24.56 -33.89 26.85
C ILE A 427 -25.16 -34.78 27.97
N ALA A 428 -24.92 -34.39 29.23
CA ALA A 428 -25.44 -35.19 30.37
C ALA A 428 -26.94 -35.10 30.49
N ASN A 429 -27.51 -33.90 30.43
CA ASN A 429 -28.93 -33.66 30.72
C ASN A 429 -29.81 -33.60 29.45
N ASP A 430 -29.22 -33.66 28.25
CA ASP A 430 -29.96 -33.65 26.98
C ASP A 430 -30.80 -34.94 26.82
N PRO A 431 -31.97 -34.91 26.13
CA PRO A 431 -32.76 -36.05 25.83
C PRO A 431 -32.08 -37.06 24.90
N ASN A 432 -32.73 -38.23 24.69
CA ASN A 432 -32.14 -39.31 23.88
C ASN A 432 -31.95 -38.95 22.40
N THR A 433 -32.69 -37.95 21.92
CA THR A 433 -32.55 -37.47 20.54
C THR A 433 -32.24 -35.96 20.54
N VAL A 434 -31.20 -35.57 19.83
CA VAL A 434 -30.76 -34.17 19.67
C VAL A 434 -30.56 -33.84 18.19
N ILE A 435 -31.07 -32.72 17.78
CA ILE A 435 -30.93 -32.19 16.42
C ILE A 435 -30.03 -30.97 16.49
N ILE A 436 -28.93 -30.96 15.68
CA ILE A 436 -28.03 -29.84 15.55
C ILE A 436 -28.16 -29.27 14.14
N SER A 437 -28.69 -28.06 14.05
CA SER A 437 -28.89 -27.35 12.78
C SER A 437 -27.78 -26.37 12.49
N PHE A 438 -27.16 -26.51 11.31
CA PHE A 438 -26.11 -25.62 10.80
C PHE A 438 -26.65 -24.60 9.79
N LYS A 439 -27.96 -24.33 9.80
CA LYS A 439 -28.62 -23.40 8.85
C LYS A 439 -27.95 -22.02 8.80
N GLU A 440 -27.55 -21.50 9.95
CA GLU A 440 -26.91 -20.20 10.11
C GLU A 440 -25.40 -20.34 10.50
N SER A 441 -24.84 -21.53 10.25
CA SER A 441 -23.46 -21.84 10.58
C SER A 441 -22.79 -22.61 9.44
N ARG A 442 -21.47 -22.51 9.37
CA ARG A 442 -20.67 -23.18 8.37
C ARG A 442 -19.46 -23.83 9.03
N ILE A 443 -19.22 -25.09 8.69
CA ILE A 443 -17.99 -25.77 9.06
C ILE A 443 -16.91 -25.35 8.05
N SER A 444 -15.84 -24.72 8.52
CA SER A 444 -14.91 -24.02 7.66
C SER A 444 -13.54 -24.70 7.51
N ASP A 445 -13.22 -25.63 8.42
CA ASP A 445 -11.92 -26.31 8.42
C ASP A 445 -11.98 -27.72 9.03
N MET A 446 -10.87 -28.45 8.95
CA MET A 446 -10.76 -29.82 9.48
C MET A 446 -10.98 -29.89 10.99
N SER A 447 -10.57 -28.86 11.73
CA SER A 447 -10.76 -28.84 13.19
C SER A 447 -12.24 -28.70 13.58
N GLY A 448 -13.02 -27.98 12.77
CA GLY A 448 -14.49 -27.92 12.92
C GLY A 448 -15.15 -29.27 12.67
N ILE A 449 -14.68 -30.01 11.67
CA ILE A 449 -15.15 -31.39 11.39
C ILE A 449 -14.86 -32.31 12.57
N GLU A 450 -13.63 -32.31 13.07
CA GLU A 450 -13.22 -33.12 14.20
C GLU A 450 -14.02 -32.78 15.47
N ALA A 451 -14.32 -31.50 15.69
CA ALA A 451 -15.16 -31.10 16.82
C ALA A 451 -16.59 -31.65 16.72
N VAL A 452 -17.19 -31.71 15.52
CA VAL A 452 -18.49 -32.33 15.30
C VAL A 452 -18.42 -33.83 15.49
N ASP A 453 -17.39 -34.50 14.97
CA ASP A 453 -17.19 -35.96 15.15
C ASP A 453 -17.04 -36.32 16.62
N VAL A 454 -16.18 -35.64 17.36
CA VAL A 454 -16.01 -35.84 18.80
C VAL A 454 -17.30 -35.60 19.57
N LEU A 455 -18.07 -34.58 19.20
CA LEU A 455 -19.36 -34.27 19.80
C LEU A 455 -20.36 -35.43 19.58
N THR A 456 -20.52 -35.90 18.34
CA THR A 456 -21.44 -36.98 18.00
C THR A 456 -21.07 -38.30 18.70
N LYS A 457 -19.77 -38.61 18.80
CA LYS A 457 -19.25 -39.75 19.54
C LYS A 457 -19.59 -39.69 21.04
N LYS A 458 -19.42 -38.54 21.68
CA LYS A 458 -19.76 -38.33 23.10
C LYS A 458 -21.24 -38.53 23.40
N TYR A 459 -22.14 -38.20 22.48
CA TYR A 459 -23.56 -38.47 22.59
C TYR A 459 -23.82 -39.98 22.39
N ALA A 460 -23.21 -40.61 21.38
CA ALA A 460 -23.36 -42.03 21.10
C ALA A 460 -22.89 -42.94 22.26
N GLU A 461 -21.76 -42.59 22.90
CA GLU A 461 -21.25 -43.29 24.10
C GLU A 461 -22.24 -43.28 25.27
N ARG A 462 -23.17 -42.29 25.30
CA ARG A 462 -24.26 -42.22 26.28
C ARG A 462 -25.60 -42.79 25.78
N GLY A 463 -25.56 -43.46 24.64
CA GLY A 463 -26.76 -44.08 24.04
C GLY A 463 -27.74 -43.04 23.45
N LYS A 464 -27.27 -41.80 23.22
CA LYS A 464 -28.09 -40.72 22.66
C LYS A 464 -27.81 -40.55 21.17
N LYS A 465 -28.87 -40.22 20.41
CA LYS A 465 -28.81 -40.02 18.95
C LYS A 465 -28.64 -38.55 18.62
N VAL A 466 -27.67 -38.21 17.79
CA VAL A 466 -27.50 -36.86 17.21
C VAL A 466 -27.87 -36.90 15.73
N ILE A 467 -28.61 -35.89 15.29
CA ILE A 467 -28.96 -35.67 13.89
C ILE A 467 -28.43 -34.31 13.48
N LEU A 468 -27.59 -34.30 12.47
CA LEU A 468 -27.07 -33.05 11.88
C LEU A 468 -27.98 -32.66 10.73
N THR A 469 -28.42 -31.38 10.69
CA THR A 469 -29.31 -30.87 9.65
C THR A 469 -28.75 -29.57 9.04
N HIS A 470 -29.20 -29.24 7.84
CA HIS A 470 -28.92 -27.99 7.14
C HIS A 470 -27.39 -27.76 6.91
N LEU A 471 -26.66 -28.82 6.58
CA LEU A 471 -25.25 -28.71 6.22
C LEU A 471 -25.13 -28.03 4.84
N SER A 472 -24.28 -26.99 4.73
CA SER A 472 -23.96 -26.37 3.44
C SER A 472 -23.22 -27.35 2.54
N GLU A 473 -23.28 -27.17 1.22
CA GLU A 473 -22.59 -28.01 0.23
C GLU A 473 -21.08 -28.09 0.53
N ASP A 474 -20.45 -26.96 0.89
CA ASP A 474 -19.03 -26.95 1.28
C ASP A 474 -18.76 -27.72 2.59
N SER A 475 -19.66 -27.59 3.58
CA SER A 475 -19.55 -28.34 4.84
C SER A 475 -19.75 -29.84 4.60
N ARG A 476 -20.66 -30.21 3.68
CA ARG A 476 -20.87 -31.58 3.28
C ARG A 476 -19.65 -32.16 2.58
N GLN A 477 -19.12 -31.45 1.58
CA GLN A 477 -17.93 -31.86 0.83
C GLN A 477 -16.71 -32.02 1.75
N LEU A 478 -16.56 -31.15 2.75
CA LEU A 478 -15.51 -31.27 3.76
C LEU A 478 -15.70 -32.52 4.63
N LEU A 479 -16.94 -32.82 5.05
CA LEU A 479 -17.25 -34.02 5.83
C LEU A 479 -17.06 -35.30 5.02
N GLU A 480 -17.50 -35.33 3.76
CA GLU A 480 -17.30 -36.48 2.84
C GLU A 480 -15.80 -36.73 2.58
N ASN A 481 -15.01 -35.71 2.35
CA ASN A 481 -13.56 -35.83 2.18
C ASN A 481 -12.88 -36.33 3.47
N ALA A 482 -13.41 -35.96 4.62
CA ALA A 482 -12.91 -36.42 5.93
C ALA A 482 -13.38 -37.84 6.31
N ALA A 483 -14.45 -38.38 5.70
CA ALA A 483 -15.04 -39.68 6.00
C ALA A 483 -14.07 -40.83 5.80
N ALA A 484 -13.01 -40.67 5.02
CA ALA A 484 -11.93 -41.63 4.89
C ALA A 484 -11.05 -41.73 6.16
N VAL A 485 -11.12 -40.75 7.07
CA VAL A 485 -10.28 -40.61 8.26
C VAL A 485 -11.13 -40.57 9.53
N ILE A 486 -12.38 -40.07 9.43
CA ILE A 486 -13.26 -39.80 10.58
C ILE A 486 -14.65 -40.38 10.27
N GLN A 487 -15.22 -41.20 11.17
CA GLN A 487 -16.58 -41.71 11.06
C GLN A 487 -17.58 -40.64 11.57
N VAL A 488 -18.08 -39.80 10.69
CA VAL A 488 -19.13 -38.83 11.04
C VAL A 488 -20.49 -39.44 10.73
N ASN A 489 -21.37 -39.54 11.72
CA ASN A 489 -22.78 -39.91 11.52
C ASN A 489 -23.56 -38.74 10.98
N ILE A 490 -23.61 -38.61 9.65
CA ILE A 490 -24.40 -37.58 8.97
C ILE A 490 -25.80 -38.09 8.72
N HIS A 491 -26.79 -37.48 9.36
CA HIS A 491 -28.18 -37.60 8.98
C HIS A 491 -28.64 -36.31 8.34
N GLU A 492 -28.79 -36.32 7.04
CA GLU A 492 -29.17 -35.14 6.27
C GLU A 492 -30.67 -34.88 6.25
N ASP A 493 -31.03 -33.60 6.14
CA ASP A 493 -32.35 -33.17 5.67
C ASP A 493 -32.30 -33.09 4.13
N PRO A 494 -32.88 -34.09 3.40
CA PRO A 494 -32.80 -34.14 1.95
C PRO A 494 -33.58 -33.03 1.21
N SER A 495 -34.39 -32.28 1.94
CA SER A 495 -35.19 -31.17 1.38
C SER A 495 -34.45 -29.84 1.36
N TYR A 496 -33.31 -29.70 2.08
CA TYR A 496 -32.56 -28.47 2.20
C TYR A 496 -31.55 -28.28 1.06
N LYS A 497 -31.81 -27.31 0.19
CA LYS A 497 -30.90 -26.90 -0.86
C LYS A 497 -30.47 -25.45 -0.62
N ILE A 498 -29.21 -25.23 -0.32
CA ILE A 498 -28.63 -23.87 -0.36
C ILE A 498 -28.30 -23.55 -1.81
N PRO A 499 -28.67 -22.35 -2.32
CA PRO A 499 -28.15 -21.89 -3.59
C PRO A 499 -26.63 -21.83 -3.49
N SER A 500 -25.92 -22.62 -4.28
CA SER A 500 -24.46 -22.49 -4.40
C SER A 500 -24.19 -21.22 -5.19
N ASP A 501 -23.60 -20.21 -4.58
CA ASP A 501 -22.94 -19.11 -5.29
C ASP A 501 -21.66 -19.68 -5.92
N LEU A 502 -21.81 -20.39 -7.02
CA LEU A 502 -20.71 -20.69 -7.93
C LEU A 502 -20.33 -19.37 -8.59
N LEU A 503 -19.35 -18.66 -8.02
CA LEU A 503 -18.63 -17.57 -8.62
C LEU A 503 -17.39 -18.08 -9.37
#